data_d61d610326cfabb7f36c51c7b89136dd
#
_entry.id   d61d610326cfabb7f36c51c7b89136dd
#
_cell.length_a   1.000
_cell.length_b   1.000
_cell.length_c   1.000
_cell.angle_alpha   90.00
_cell.angle_beta   90.00
_cell.angle_gamma   90.00
#
_symmetry.space_group_name_H-M   'P 1'
#
loop_
_entity.id
_entity.type
_entity.pdbx_description
1 polymer ?
#
loop_
_entity_poly.entity_id
_entity_poly.type
_entity_poly.pdbx_seq_one_letter_code
_entity_poly.pdbx_strand_id
1 'polypeptide(L)'
;MRSTSSSPATRIGVSQQIRVFLRAWMRDPMGVAAILPSGRQLSEKMLRPLALLADSDPAGLRVIELGAGTGAFTHALIEHGLRPDNLLVVERDAALHGLLRQRFPHLTVLQADACALRAAAQASGYLQQGPAHAVISGLGLLSMPRAVQRAILTEAFSLLRPGGCFIQFTYGHASPVSRALRCELGLQVRRAGLAWRNAPPASVFVYQRAFTAAYTCNPPPATQ
;
A
#
# COMPACT_ATOMS: atom_id res chain seq x y z
N MET A 1 55.48 14.64 15.16
CA MET A 1 54.10 14.85 15.60
C MET A 1 53.28 15.09 14.36
N ARG A 2 52.52 14.07 13.92
CA ARG A 2 51.53 14.19 12.83
C ARG A 2 50.18 13.92 13.44
N SER A 3 49.35 14.94 13.56
CA SER A 3 47.95 14.84 14.01
C SER A 3 47.08 14.33 12.86
N THR A 4 46.51 13.15 13.03
CA THR A 4 45.51 12.59 12.17
C THR A 4 44.14 13.14 12.59
N SER A 5 43.58 14.06 11.79
CA SER A 5 42.20 14.50 11.93
C SER A 5 41.26 13.48 11.33
N SER A 6 40.53 12.76 12.19
CA SER A 6 39.43 11.92 11.79
C SER A 6 38.20 12.78 11.52
N SER A 7 37.77 12.86 10.26
CA SER A 7 36.47 13.43 9.87
C SER A 7 35.30 12.63 10.50
N PRO A 8 34.27 13.28 11.06
CA PRO A 8 33.11 12.59 11.56
C PRO A 8 32.26 12.09 10.38
N ALA A 9 32.09 10.79 10.29
CA ALA A 9 31.13 10.18 9.37
C ALA A 9 29.71 10.66 9.72
N THR A 10 29.12 11.43 8.82
CA THR A 10 27.74 11.95 8.95
C THR A 10 26.78 10.75 9.02
N ARG A 11 26.21 10.48 10.19
CA ARG A 11 25.16 9.46 10.36
C ARG A 11 23.92 9.92 9.58
N ILE A 12 23.69 9.32 8.42
CA ILE A 12 22.47 9.50 7.64
C ILE A 12 21.31 9.03 8.52
N GLY A 13 20.36 9.91 8.81
CA GLY A 13 19.20 9.59 9.66
C GLY A 13 18.38 8.45 9.07
N VAL A 14 17.84 7.57 9.93
CA VAL A 14 17.02 6.39 9.55
C VAL A 14 15.92 6.75 8.54
N SER A 15 15.30 7.93 8.67
CA SER A 15 14.29 8.44 7.74
C SER A 15 14.82 8.71 6.33
N GLN A 16 16.08 9.10 6.19
CA GLN A 16 16.72 9.38 4.91
C GLN A 16 17.13 8.07 4.21
N GLN A 17 17.61 7.09 4.97
CA GLN A 17 17.92 5.75 4.45
C GLN A 17 16.65 5.07 3.93
N ILE A 18 15.54 5.17 4.66
CA ILE A 18 14.23 4.64 4.25
C ILE A 18 13.75 5.30 2.95
N ARG A 19 13.91 6.63 2.79
CA ARG A 19 13.52 7.32 1.54
C ARG A 19 14.38 6.91 0.34
N VAL A 20 15.67 6.75 0.52
CA VAL A 20 16.60 6.30 -0.53
C VAL A 20 16.25 4.86 -0.95
N PHE A 21 16.00 3.99 0.03
CA PHE A 21 15.58 2.62 -0.23
C PHE A 21 14.22 2.54 -0.93
N LEU A 22 13.22 3.31 -0.49
CA LEU A 22 11.91 3.39 -1.16
C LEU A 22 12.01 3.87 -2.61
N ARG A 23 12.89 4.85 -2.89
CA ARG A 23 13.15 5.29 -4.27
C ARG A 23 13.84 4.23 -5.11
N ALA A 24 14.81 3.51 -4.55
CA ALA A 24 15.48 2.42 -5.23
C ALA A 24 14.52 1.25 -5.49
N TRP A 25 13.71 0.90 -4.49
CA TRP A 25 12.69 -0.15 -4.62
C TRP A 25 11.60 0.22 -5.64
N MET A 26 11.15 1.48 -5.70
CA MET A 26 10.21 1.94 -6.72
C MET A 26 10.81 1.96 -8.12
N ARG A 27 12.14 2.07 -8.27
CA ARG A 27 12.83 2.02 -9.57
C ARG A 27 13.10 0.61 -10.06
N ASP A 28 13.41 -0.29 -9.16
CA ASP A 28 13.67 -1.71 -9.48
C ASP A 28 13.19 -2.63 -8.35
N PRO A 29 11.87 -2.84 -8.22
CA PRO A 29 11.32 -3.76 -7.23
C PRO A 29 11.69 -5.21 -7.52
N MET A 30 12.01 -5.57 -8.76
CA MET A 30 12.41 -6.93 -9.14
C MET A 30 13.89 -7.21 -8.86
N GLY A 31 14.78 -6.26 -9.07
CA GLY A 31 16.19 -6.41 -8.69
C GLY A 31 16.39 -6.54 -7.17
N VAL A 32 15.50 -5.90 -6.41
CA VAL A 32 15.53 -5.98 -4.94
C VAL A 32 14.68 -7.12 -4.38
N ALA A 33 13.57 -7.48 -5.02
CA ALA A 33 12.64 -8.51 -4.53
C ALA A 33 12.89 -9.91 -5.10
N ALA A 34 13.41 -10.03 -6.32
CA ALA A 34 13.63 -11.33 -6.96
C ALA A 34 14.81 -12.11 -6.37
N ILE A 35 15.69 -11.46 -5.62
CA ILE A 35 16.90 -12.09 -5.02
C ILE A 35 16.66 -12.48 -3.55
N LEU A 36 15.58 -12.02 -2.91
CA LEU A 36 15.36 -12.25 -1.48
C LEU A 36 14.03 -12.99 -1.22
N PRO A 37 14.01 -14.02 -0.35
CA PRO A 37 12.80 -14.66 0.18
C PRO A 37 11.83 -13.66 0.85
N SER A 38 12.27 -12.42 1.05
CA SER A 38 11.58 -11.30 1.68
C SER A 38 10.37 -10.79 0.90
N GLY A 39 10.43 -10.72 -0.44
CA GLY A 39 9.30 -10.27 -1.27
C GLY A 39 8.08 -11.16 -1.12
N ARG A 40 8.27 -12.47 -1.15
CA ARG A 40 7.19 -13.45 -0.96
C ARG A 40 6.56 -13.36 0.43
N GLN A 41 7.38 -13.23 1.48
CA GLN A 41 6.87 -13.06 2.84
C GLN A 41 6.05 -11.77 3.00
N LEU A 42 6.46 -10.67 2.37
CA LEU A 42 5.70 -9.43 2.40
C LEU A 42 4.37 -9.59 1.65
N SER A 43 4.38 -10.20 0.47
CA SER A 43 3.15 -10.47 -0.29
C SER A 43 2.17 -11.32 0.52
N GLU A 44 2.62 -12.42 1.13
CA GLU A 44 1.79 -13.27 2.00
C GLU A 44 1.18 -12.45 3.17
N LYS A 45 1.94 -11.55 3.77
CA LYS A 45 1.45 -10.69 4.86
C LYS A 45 0.45 -9.63 4.37
N MET A 46 0.64 -9.11 3.15
CA MET A 46 -0.30 -8.17 2.52
C MET A 46 -1.61 -8.84 2.13
N LEU A 47 -1.56 -10.12 1.73
CA LEU A 47 -2.74 -10.88 1.30
C LEU A 47 -3.52 -11.49 2.49
N ARG A 48 -2.85 -11.77 3.61
CA ARG A 48 -3.51 -12.36 4.78
C ARG A 48 -4.80 -11.64 5.24
N PRO A 49 -4.88 -10.30 5.25
CA PRO A 49 -6.13 -9.61 5.56
C PRO A 49 -7.26 -9.89 4.57
N LEU A 50 -6.97 -10.23 3.31
CA LEU A 50 -8.00 -10.57 2.31
C LEU A 50 -8.72 -11.88 2.65
N ALA A 51 -8.01 -12.85 3.23
CA ALA A 51 -8.62 -14.11 3.66
C ALA A 51 -9.74 -13.91 4.70
N LEU A 52 -9.68 -12.81 5.46
CA LEU A 52 -10.74 -12.43 6.42
C LEU A 52 -11.96 -11.78 5.76
N LEU A 53 -11.85 -11.37 4.49
CA LEU A 53 -12.92 -10.74 3.72
C LEU A 53 -13.55 -11.71 2.71
N ALA A 54 -12.94 -12.86 2.50
CA ALA A 54 -13.23 -13.77 1.39
C ALA A 54 -14.38 -14.74 1.65
N ASP A 55 -14.99 -14.73 2.84
CA ASP A 55 -16.05 -15.72 3.21
C ASP A 55 -15.77 -17.14 2.64
N SER A 56 -14.49 -17.53 2.61
CA SER A 56 -13.94 -18.79 2.08
C SER A 56 -13.70 -18.85 0.56
N ASP A 57 -14.08 -17.86 -0.24
CA ASP A 57 -13.82 -17.83 -1.68
C ASP A 57 -13.04 -16.58 -2.13
N PRO A 58 -11.71 -16.67 -2.34
CA PRO A 58 -10.92 -15.56 -2.86
C PRO A 58 -11.35 -15.07 -4.25
N ALA A 59 -11.96 -15.95 -5.06
CA ALA A 59 -12.38 -15.62 -6.41
C ALA A 59 -13.51 -14.57 -6.45
N GLY A 60 -14.33 -14.50 -5.39
CA GLY A 60 -15.40 -13.52 -5.23
C GLY A 60 -14.91 -12.13 -4.79
N LEU A 61 -13.68 -12.01 -4.32
CA LEU A 61 -13.13 -10.72 -3.86
C LEU A 61 -12.91 -9.77 -5.03
N ARG A 62 -13.27 -8.51 -4.83
CA ARG A 62 -12.94 -7.40 -5.73
C ARG A 62 -11.86 -6.54 -5.09
N VAL A 63 -10.74 -6.38 -5.77
CA VAL A 63 -9.55 -5.72 -5.23
C VAL A 63 -9.06 -4.64 -6.18
N ILE A 64 -8.59 -3.53 -5.63
CA ILE A 64 -7.86 -2.48 -6.36
C ILE A 64 -6.43 -2.48 -5.85
N GLU A 65 -5.45 -2.56 -6.74
CA GLU A 65 -4.03 -2.41 -6.44
C GLU A 65 -3.55 -1.03 -6.86
N LEU A 66 -2.93 -0.28 -5.94
CA LEU A 66 -2.37 1.05 -6.18
C LEU A 66 -0.84 1.00 -6.15
N GLY A 67 -0.21 1.54 -7.21
CA GLY A 67 1.24 1.57 -7.34
C GLY A 67 1.81 0.17 -7.49
N ALA A 68 1.34 -0.56 -8.48
CA ALA A 68 1.69 -1.96 -8.70
C ALA A 68 3.18 -2.17 -9.06
N GLY A 69 3.86 -1.11 -9.56
CA GLY A 69 5.26 -1.17 -9.91
C GLY A 69 5.53 -2.22 -10.98
N THR A 70 6.34 -3.22 -10.69
CA THR A 70 6.61 -4.34 -11.61
C THR A 70 5.61 -5.49 -11.48
N GLY A 71 4.58 -5.37 -10.64
CA GLY A 71 3.51 -6.34 -10.48
C GLY A 71 3.80 -7.49 -9.52
N ALA A 72 4.61 -7.27 -8.49
CA ALA A 72 4.90 -8.30 -7.49
C ALA A 72 3.66 -8.69 -6.68
N PHE A 73 2.87 -7.70 -6.22
CA PHE A 73 1.60 -7.98 -5.53
C PHE A 73 0.52 -8.44 -6.50
N THR A 74 0.48 -7.86 -7.72
CA THR A 74 -0.41 -8.33 -8.81
C THR A 74 -0.26 -9.83 -9.02
N HIS A 75 0.97 -10.32 -9.17
CA HIS A 75 1.25 -11.75 -9.34
C HIS A 75 0.77 -12.56 -8.14
N ALA A 76 1.12 -12.12 -6.92
CA ALA A 76 0.73 -12.81 -5.70
C ALA A 76 -0.79 -12.86 -5.51
N LEU A 77 -1.54 -11.82 -5.91
CA LEU A 77 -3.00 -11.79 -5.90
C LEU A 77 -3.61 -12.86 -6.82
N ILE A 78 -3.09 -12.98 -8.04
CA ILE A 78 -3.54 -13.99 -9.00
C ILE A 78 -3.19 -15.41 -8.51
N GLU A 79 -1.98 -15.62 -8.01
CA GLU A 79 -1.59 -16.92 -7.40
C GLU A 79 -2.45 -17.27 -6.18
N HIS A 80 -2.98 -16.28 -5.47
CA HIS A 80 -3.89 -16.48 -4.34
C HIS A 80 -5.33 -16.79 -4.75
N GLY A 81 -5.61 -16.87 -6.05
CA GLY A 81 -6.91 -17.26 -6.59
C GLY A 81 -7.85 -16.09 -6.92
N LEU A 82 -7.35 -14.84 -6.88
CA LEU A 82 -8.16 -13.69 -7.30
C LEU A 82 -8.41 -13.72 -8.80
N ARG A 83 -9.68 -13.59 -9.21
CA ARG A 83 -10.04 -13.56 -10.62
C ARG A 83 -9.54 -12.28 -11.30
N PRO A 84 -8.99 -12.37 -12.54
CA PRO A 84 -8.54 -11.20 -13.30
C PRO A 84 -9.59 -10.09 -13.41
N ASP A 85 -10.85 -10.43 -13.66
CA ASP A 85 -11.96 -9.48 -13.80
C ASP A 85 -12.29 -8.72 -12.51
N ASN A 86 -11.87 -9.26 -11.37
CA ASN A 86 -12.07 -8.69 -10.05
C ASN A 86 -10.89 -7.85 -9.56
N LEU A 87 -9.79 -7.77 -10.34
CA LEU A 87 -8.60 -7.01 -10.01
C LEU A 87 -8.46 -5.79 -10.92
N LEU A 88 -8.49 -4.60 -10.33
CA LEU A 88 -8.11 -3.35 -10.98
C LEU A 88 -6.71 -2.95 -10.54
N VAL A 89 -5.79 -2.83 -11.49
CA VAL A 89 -4.40 -2.43 -11.24
C VAL A 89 -4.19 -0.99 -11.67
N VAL A 90 -3.62 -0.16 -10.81
CA VAL A 90 -3.38 1.26 -11.08
C VAL A 90 -1.90 1.58 -10.89
N GLU A 91 -1.26 2.07 -11.94
CA GLU A 91 0.14 2.50 -11.95
C GLU A 91 0.26 3.83 -12.70
N ARG A 92 0.95 4.80 -12.09
CA ARG A 92 1.09 6.13 -12.68
C ARG A 92 2.23 6.23 -13.69
N ASP A 93 3.32 5.51 -13.45
CA ASP A 93 4.49 5.54 -14.31
C ASP A 93 4.18 4.83 -15.64
N ALA A 94 4.42 5.51 -16.76
CA ALA A 94 4.09 4.99 -18.09
C ALA A 94 4.90 3.74 -18.48
N ALA A 95 6.17 3.68 -18.07
CA ALA A 95 7.03 2.54 -18.39
C ALA A 95 6.61 1.30 -17.60
N LEU A 96 6.32 1.46 -16.28
CA LEU A 96 5.81 0.39 -15.42
C LEU A 96 4.41 -0.05 -15.84
N HIS A 97 3.53 0.89 -16.22
CA HIS A 97 2.22 0.56 -16.78
C HIS A 97 2.36 -0.30 -18.06
N GLY A 98 3.25 0.09 -18.99
CA GLY A 98 3.53 -0.70 -20.20
C GLY A 98 4.04 -2.11 -19.88
N LEU A 99 4.95 -2.24 -18.91
CA LEU A 99 5.46 -3.52 -18.43
C LEU A 99 4.34 -4.40 -17.84
N LEU A 100 3.47 -3.82 -17.00
CA LEU A 100 2.35 -4.54 -16.39
C LEU A 100 1.38 -5.07 -17.44
N ARG A 101 1.04 -4.28 -18.45
CA ARG A 101 0.17 -4.71 -19.55
C ARG A 101 0.76 -5.87 -20.37
N GLN A 102 2.08 -5.87 -20.57
CA GLN A 102 2.76 -6.98 -21.25
C GLN A 102 2.78 -8.24 -20.37
N ARG A 103 3.03 -8.07 -19.08
CA ARG A 103 3.13 -9.19 -18.14
C ARG A 103 1.79 -9.81 -17.78
N PHE A 104 0.74 -9.01 -17.72
CA PHE A 104 -0.60 -9.39 -17.33
C PHE A 104 -1.65 -8.95 -18.36
N PRO A 105 -1.65 -9.54 -19.58
CA PRO A 105 -2.49 -9.06 -20.69
C PRO A 105 -3.99 -9.22 -20.44
N HIS A 106 -4.38 -10.07 -19.47
CA HIS A 106 -5.79 -10.32 -19.12
C HIS A 106 -6.30 -9.45 -17.97
N LEU A 107 -5.45 -8.57 -17.40
CA LEU A 107 -5.85 -7.66 -16.33
C LEU A 107 -6.25 -6.28 -16.85
N THR A 108 -7.17 -5.65 -16.12
CA THR A 108 -7.42 -4.22 -16.29
C THR A 108 -6.32 -3.43 -15.58
N VAL A 109 -5.38 -2.91 -16.36
CA VAL A 109 -4.29 -2.06 -15.87
C VAL A 109 -4.50 -0.64 -16.36
N LEU A 110 -4.62 0.31 -15.43
CA LEU A 110 -4.85 1.72 -15.73
C LEU A 110 -3.59 2.55 -15.48
N GLN A 111 -3.26 3.41 -16.44
CA GLN A 111 -2.29 4.47 -16.20
C GLN A 111 -3.01 5.66 -15.58
N ALA A 112 -2.97 5.78 -14.26
CA ALA A 112 -3.69 6.83 -13.54
C ALA A 112 -3.01 7.25 -12.24
N ASP A 113 -3.31 8.47 -11.77
CA ASP A 113 -2.93 8.93 -10.44
C ASP A 113 -3.93 8.42 -9.40
N ALA A 114 -3.42 7.88 -8.30
CA ALA A 114 -4.24 7.40 -7.19
C ALA A 114 -5.08 8.53 -6.52
N CYS A 115 -4.70 9.79 -6.72
CA CYS A 115 -5.49 10.94 -6.27
C CYS A 115 -6.76 11.16 -7.12
N ALA A 116 -6.89 10.49 -8.27
CA ALA A 116 -8.06 10.54 -9.17
C ALA A 116 -8.65 9.13 -9.39
N LEU A 117 -8.52 8.26 -8.39
CA LEU A 117 -8.83 6.84 -8.49
C LEU A 117 -10.29 6.57 -8.84
N ARG A 118 -11.23 7.30 -8.27
CA ARG A 118 -12.66 7.13 -8.54
C ARG A 118 -12.99 7.36 -10.01
N ALA A 119 -12.50 8.46 -10.59
CA ALA A 119 -12.74 8.77 -12.00
C ALA A 119 -12.15 7.69 -12.92
N ALA A 120 -10.93 7.23 -12.63
CA ALA A 120 -10.26 6.18 -13.39
C ALA A 120 -11.01 4.83 -13.30
N ALA A 121 -11.42 4.42 -12.10
CA ALA A 121 -12.18 3.20 -11.87
C ALA A 121 -13.57 3.24 -12.52
N GLN A 122 -14.22 4.39 -12.55
CA GLN A 122 -15.51 4.58 -13.22
C GLN A 122 -15.35 4.49 -14.75
N ALA A 123 -14.37 5.17 -15.31
CA ALA A 123 -14.10 5.15 -16.75
C ALA A 123 -13.72 3.75 -17.27
N SER A 124 -13.07 2.93 -16.45
CA SER A 124 -12.73 1.54 -16.81
C SER A 124 -13.91 0.56 -16.76
N GLY A 125 -15.07 0.97 -16.24
CA GLY A 125 -16.21 0.07 -16.01
C GLY A 125 -16.09 -0.82 -14.78
N TYR A 126 -14.97 -0.76 -14.03
CA TYR A 126 -14.76 -1.60 -12.85
C TYR A 126 -15.90 -1.49 -11.82
N LEU A 127 -16.45 -0.29 -11.63
CA LEU A 127 -17.50 -0.04 -10.63
C LEU A 127 -18.89 -0.58 -11.03
N GLN A 128 -19.08 -0.97 -12.29
CA GLN A 128 -20.37 -1.55 -12.74
C GLN A 128 -20.71 -2.87 -12.04
N GLN A 129 -19.67 -3.60 -11.60
CA GLN A 129 -19.84 -4.85 -10.86
C GLN A 129 -19.91 -4.64 -9.34
N GLY A 130 -19.96 -3.40 -8.87
CA GLY A 130 -20.05 -3.05 -7.46
C GLY A 130 -18.75 -2.52 -6.84
N PRO A 131 -18.79 -2.18 -5.54
CA PRO A 131 -17.64 -1.62 -4.82
C PRO A 131 -16.56 -2.68 -4.54
N ALA A 132 -15.34 -2.21 -4.25
CA ALA A 132 -14.22 -3.06 -3.91
C ALA A 132 -14.32 -3.58 -2.45
N HIS A 133 -13.82 -4.78 -2.22
CA HIS A 133 -13.65 -5.37 -0.88
C HIS A 133 -12.40 -4.85 -0.20
N ALA A 134 -11.33 -4.64 -0.98
CA ALA A 134 -10.07 -4.13 -0.48
C ALA A 134 -9.35 -3.25 -1.50
N VAL A 135 -8.55 -2.32 -0.98
CA VAL A 135 -7.51 -1.62 -1.73
C VAL A 135 -6.16 -2.06 -1.15
N ILE A 136 -5.27 -2.57 -2.00
CA ILE A 136 -3.89 -2.90 -1.66
C ILE A 136 -2.99 -1.81 -2.21
N SER A 137 -2.16 -1.21 -1.36
CA SER A 137 -1.31 -0.11 -1.75
C SER A 137 0.17 -0.44 -1.63
N GLY A 138 0.85 -0.38 -2.78
CA GLY A 138 2.31 -0.39 -2.91
C GLY A 138 2.94 1.02 -2.82
N LEU A 139 2.12 2.06 -2.62
CA LEU A 139 2.58 3.44 -2.62
C LEU A 139 3.44 3.76 -1.40
N GLY A 140 4.47 4.58 -1.60
CA GLY A 140 5.33 5.09 -0.53
C GLY A 140 4.67 6.19 0.30
N LEU A 141 3.52 5.94 0.94
CA LEU A 141 2.73 6.96 1.66
C LEU A 141 3.55 7.73 2.69
N LEU A 142 4.50 7.06 3.37
CA LEU A 142 5.35 7.70 4.39
C LEU A 142 6.14 8.91 3.86
N SER A 143 6.49 8.90 2.56
CA SER A 143 7.26 9.98 1.92
C SER A 143 6.39 11.02 1.21
N MET A 144 5.05 10.85 1.21
CA MET A 144 4.12 11.75 0.56
C MET A 144 3.66 12.88 1.49
N PRO A 145 3.40 14.08 0.95
CA PRO A 145 2.75 15.15 1.69
C PRO A 145 1.38 14.72 2.23
N ARG A 146 0.98 15.25 3.39
CA ARG A 146 -0.30 14.91 4.04
C ARG A 146 -1.52 15.16 3.13
N ALA A 147 -1.49 16.21 2.31
CA ALA A 147 -2.56 16.51 1.37
C ALA A 147 -2.74 15.40 0.33
N VAL A 148 -1.63 14.85 -0.19
CA VAL A 148 -1.63 13.73 -1.14
C VAL A 148 -2.12 12.45 -0.46
N GLN A 149 -1.63 12.13 0.76
CA GLN A 149 -2.13 10.99 1.53
C GLN A 149 -3.65 11.09 1.75
N ARG A 150 -4.15 12.28 2.10
CA ARG A 150 -5.58 12.55 2.27
C ARG A 150 -6.35 12.26 0.98
N ALA A 151 -5.92 12.81 -0.15
CA ALA A 151 -6.57 12.61 -1.43
C ALA A 151 -6.66 11.12 -1.80
N ILE A 152 -5.54 10.39 -1.73
CA ILE A 152 -5.48 8.95 -2.03
C ILE A 152 -6.43 8.16 -1.11
N LEU A 153 -6.39 8.39 0.20
CA LEU A 153 -7.23 7.67 1.14
C LEU A 153 -8.72 7.99 0.94
N THR A 154 -9.07 9.27 0.70
CA THR A 154 -10.46 9.67 0.40
C THR A 154 -10.98 8.96 -0.85
N GLU A 155 -10.21 8.95 -1.93
CA GLU A 155 -10.54 8.26 -3.17
C GLU A 155 -10.68 6.74 -2.94
N ALA A 156 -9.70 6.10 -2.29
CA ALA A 156 -9.73 4.66 -2.03
C ALA A 156 -10.95 4.25 -1.19
N PHE A 157 -11.21 4.97 -0.08
CA PHE A 157 -12.36 4.67 0.78
C PHE A 157 -13.71 5.01 0.17
N SER A 158 -13.75 5.83 -0.88
CA SER A 158 -14.98 6.08 -1.64
C SER A 158 -15.40 4.90 -2.53
N LEU A 159 -14.46 4.00 -2.84
CA LEU A 159 -14.66 2.82 -3.69
C LEU A 159 -14.84 1.53 -2.90
N LEU A 160 -14.57 1.56 -1.60
CA LEU A 160 -14.69 0.40 -0.74
C LEU A 160 -16.14 0.19 -0.29
N ARG A 161 -16.58 -1.10 -0.26
CA ARG A 161 -17.83 -1.49 0.38
C ARG A 161 -17.82 -1.19 1.88
N PRO A 162 -18.98 -1.13 2.55
CA PRO A 162 -19.03 -1.17 4.01
C PRO A 162 -18.23 -2.37 4.56
N GLY A 163 -17.37 -2.14 5.55
CA GLY A 163 -16.47 -3.16 6.09
C GLY A 163 -15.23 -3.47 5.22
N GLY A 164 -15.12 -2.88 4.04
CA GLY A 164 -13.92 -3.00 3.20
C GLY A 164 -12.69 -2.35 3.85
N CYS A 165 -11.50 -2.69 3.36
CA CYS A 165 -10.26 -2.23 3.98
C CYS A 165 -9.23 -1.70 2.97
N PHE A 166 -8.39 -0.79 3.47
CA PHE A 166 -7.18 -0.33 2.78
C PHE A 166 -5.96 -0.98 3.46
N ILE A 167 -5.16 -1.73 2.68
CA ILE A 167 -4.01 -2.48 3.16
C ILE A 167 -2.75 -1.79 2.65
N GLN A 168 -1.86 -1.42 3.56
CA GLN A 168 -0.63 -0.69 3.26
C GLN A 168 0.56 -1.33 3.95
N PHE A 169 1.66 -1.52 3.25
CA PHE A 169 2.92 -1.78 3.92
C PHE A 169 3.77 -0.52 4.09
N THR A 170 4.66 -0.54 5.05
CA THR A 170 5.68 0.49 5.24
C THR A 170 6.93 -0.12 5.86
N TYR A 171 8.09 0.46 5.57
CA TYR A 171 9.32 0.11 6.28
C TYR A 171 9.36 0.85 7.62
N GLY A 172 9.47 0.08 8.71
CA GLY A 172 9.42 0.58 10.07
C GLY A 172 8.18 0.10 10.84
N HIS A 173 8.07 0.56 12.10
CA HIS A 173 7.08 0.04 13.05
C HIS A 173 5.81 0.90 13.17
N ALA A 174 5.88 2.16 12.73
CA ALA A 174 4.78 3.12 12.85
C ALA A 174 3.92 3.15 11.57
N SER A 175 2.60 3.40 11.75
CA SER A 175 1.69 3.63 10.64
C SER A 175 2.16 4.82 9.79
N PRO A 176 2.21 4.71 8.45
CA PRO A 176 2.58 5.82 7.57
C PRO A 176 1.54 6.95 7.56
N VAL A 177 0.29 6.64 7.95
CA VAL A 177 -0.80 7.62 8.06
C VAL A 177 -0.86 8.13 9.49
N SER A 178 -0.69 9.44 9.68
CA SER A 178 -0.68 10.06 11.00
C SER A 178 -2.00 9.90 11.74
N ARG A 179 -1.96 9.91 13.10
CA ARG A 179 -3.18 9.84 13.92
C ARG A 179 -4.16 10.95 13.54
N ALA A 180 -3.68 12.19 13.37
CA ALA A 180 -4.52 13.33 13.00
C ALA A 180 -5.26 13.13 11.68
N LEU A 181 -4.60 12.55 10.65
CA LEU A 181 -5.24 12.27 9.36
C LEU A 181 -6.23 11.10 9.48
N ARG A 182 -5.92 10.07 10.25
CA ARG A 182 -6.87 8.98 10.51
C ARG A 182 -8.12 9.45 11.22
N CYS A 183 -7.97 10.30 12.23
CA CYS A 183 -9.10 10.90 12.93
C CYS A 183 -9.96 11.74 11.99
N GLU A 184 -9.32 12.58 11.17
CA GLU A 184 -10.01 13.43 10.17
C GLU A 184 -10.86 12.60 9.20
N LEU A 185 -10.35 11.43 8.78
CA LEU A 185 -11.02 10.54 7.83
C LEU A 185 -11.90 9.46 8.50
N GLY A 186 -12.01 9.43 9.83
CA GLY A 186 -12.76 8.43 10.57
C GLY A 186 -12.18 7.00 10.41
N LEU A 187 -10.85 6.88 10.35
CA LEU A 187 -10.18 5.60 10.07
C LEU A 187 -9.59 4.98 11.34
N GLN A 188 -9.93 3.73 11.57
CA GLN A 188 -9.22 2.84 12.50
C GLN A 188 -8.05 2.18 11.78
N VAL A 189 -7.00 1.85 12.53
CA VAL A 189 -5.83 1.15 12.02
C VAL A 189 -5.45 -0.01 12.95
N ARG A 190 -5.11 -1.15 12.35
CA ARG A 190 -4.46 -2.26 13.04
C ARG A 190 -3.22 -2.70 12.28
N ARG A 191 -2.20 -3.15 13.00
CA ARG A 191 -1.05 -3.81 12.39
C ARG A 191 -1.39 -5.27 12.15
N ALA A 192 -1.35 -5.71 10.89
CA ALA A 192 -1.72 -7.06 10.49
C ALA A 192 -0.52 -8.02 10.41
N GLY A 193 0.70 -7.48 10.32
CA GLY A 193 1.90 -8.30 10.23
C GLY A 193 3.18 -7.51 10.24
N LEU A 194 4.28 -8.25 10.46
CA LEU A 194 5.64 -7.75 10.39
C LEU A 194 6.48 -8.75 9.58
N ALA A 195 7.07 -8.29 8.48
CA ALA A 195 7.97 -9.06 7.63
C ALA A 195 9.43 -8.81 8.09
N TRP A 196 9.93 -9.66 8.98
CA TRP A 196 11.24 -9.51 9.58
C TRP A 196 12.39 -9.78 8.61
N ARG A 197 12.17 -10.67 7.62
CA ARG A 197 13.19 -11.03 6.62
C ARG A 197 13.34 -9.99 5.51
N ASN A 198 12.54 -8.92 5.53
CA ASN A 198 12.80 -7.77 4.69
C ASN A 198 13.91 -6.93 5.30
N ALA A 199 14.83 -6.47 4.49
CA ALA A 199 15.87 -5.54 4.90
C ALA A 199 15.66 -4.19 4.19
N PRO A 200 15.10 -3.18 4.88
CA PRO A 200 14.67 -3.14 6.28
C PRO A 200 13.33 -3.87 6.54
N PRO A 201 13.03 -4.27 7.80
CA PRO A 201 11.76 -4.91 8.15
C PRO A 201 10.55 -4.06 7.75
N ALA A 202 9.53 -4.73 7.19
CA ALA A 202 8.30 -4.08 6.74
C ALA A 202 7.10 -4.46 7.62
N SER A 203 6.29 -3.47 8.00
CA SER A 203 5.03 -3.65 8.71
C SER A 203 3.85 -3.50 7.76
N VAL A 204 2.83 -4.33 7.93
CA VAL A 204 1.56 -4.25 7.21
C VAL A 204 0.50 -3.66 8.11
N PHE A 205 -0.17 -2.63 7.63
CA PHE A 205 -1.26 -1.93 8.29
C PHE A 205 -2.55 -2.08 7.51
N VAL A 206 -3.65 -2.31 8.22
CA VAL A 206 -5.00 -2.37 7.68
C VAL A 206 -5.79 -1.22 8.25
N TYR A 207 -6.36 -0.42 7.36
CA TYR A 207 -7.24 0.70 7.70
C TYR A 207 -8.66 0.35 7.32
N GLN A 208 -9.62 0.69 8.17
CA GLN A 208 -11.05 0.53 7.94
C GLN A 208 -11.80 1.77 8.45
N ARG A 209 -12.97 2.07 7.89
CA ARG A 209 -13.85 3.06 8.49
C ARG A 209 -14.34 2.56 9.85
N ALA A 210 -14.34 3.43 10.84
CA ALA A 210 -14.95 3.10 12.12
C ALA A 210 -16.45 2.86 11.92
N PHE A 211 -16.94 1.71 12.37
CA PHE A 211 -18.38 1.49 12.51
C PHE A 211 -18.89 2.44 13.61
N THR A 212 -19.71 3.38 13.22
CA THR A 212 -20.51 4.35 13.98
C THR A 212 -20.29 4.54 15.48
N ALA A 213 -20.36 5.80 15.91
CA ALA A 213 -20.76 6.36 17.23
C ALA A 213 -19.75 6.37 18.39
N ALA A 214 -18.63 5.66 18.39
CA ALA A 214 -17.73 5.66 19.56
C ALA A 214 -16.26 5.98 19.26
N TYR A 215 -15.92 6.43 18.04
CA TYR A 215 -14.54 6.83 17.77
C TYR A 215 -14.33 8.29 18.20
N THR A 216 -14.34 8.52 19.51
CA THR A 216 -13.82 9.77 20.05
C THR A 216 -12.31 9.74 19.89
N CYS A 217 -11.79 10.51 18.94
CA CYS A 217 -10.38 10.83 18.85
C CYS A 217 -10.02 11.70 20.07
N ASN A 218 -9.89 11.09 21.25
CA ASN A 218 -9.38 11.80 22.42
C ASN A 218 -7.95 12.26 22.10
N PRO A 219 -7.65 13.56 22.19
CA PRO A 219 -6.27 14.03 22.11
C PRO A 219 -5.46 13.35 23.21
N PRO A 220 -4.14 13.13 23.04
CA PRO A 220 -3.30 12.69 24.13
C PRO A 220 -3.40 13.71 25.26
N PRO A 221 -3.35 13.26 26.55
CA PRO A 221 -3.29 14.19 27.67
C PRO A 221 -2.12 15.13 27.45
N ALA A 222 -2.37 16.43 27.61
CA ALA A 222 -1.34 17.44 27.57
C ALA A 222 -0.29 17.07 28.64
N THR A 223 0.92 16.77 28.20
CA THR A 223 2.08 16.65 29.11
C THR A 223 2.30 18.02 29.73
N GLN A 224 2.04 18.11 31.03
CA GLN A 224 2.49 19.21 31.90
C GLN A 224 4.01 19.14 32.09
#